data_23153cb268791eecb96bd6e849a85d2b
#
_entry.id   23153cb268791eecb96bd6e849a85d2b
#
_cell.length_a   1.000
_cell.length_b   1.000
_cell.length_c   1.000
_cell.angle_alpha   90.00
_cell.angle_beta   90.00
_cell.angle_gamma   90.00
#
_symmetry.space_group_name_H-M   'P 1'
#
loop_
_entity.id
_entity.type
_entity.pdbx_description
1 polymer ?
#
loop_
_entity_poly.entity_id
_entity_poly.type
_entity_poly.pdbx_seq_one_letter_code
_entity_poly.pdbx_strand_id
1 'polypeptide(L)'
;MTAALSAGIERKLTAPWDRARITKLGLVVGFVALGGYLIRYLEFAPVELASGLFRKGGYLCRALPPTFTSTDSAGLNPRSEFGETVHQLLRTLIMAWAGTGFAAVLSFPVGLLAARNITPHRYVASVARGFISFCRATPEIVFATVFVLIASIGERAGVLALAVHSIGMLAKLLSDRIEEVDDKPMEAARAAGASRLQMIYNAVLPQVVPSWVNNIVYRFDINLRASAVLGFVGAGGIGILLQSDLKNATRYPLGMATALSLAVVIVIVEIFSNLLRKRLNGVESRLSLEARSTPVLASKRPTVNPLLFRSLNPPMTKERGGFLAVVWMGVALWLFCMWQVGMFTLKSVKPFGFSFPLPQAMAIPLTAVGQITRYWPSWTTVGYLYKGTVRTGQSAWLLAWRDTLTIAGGAAFMAVLAAIPFSFLIARSTTPSKVVSWASRTVIVALRSLPEIALVFFFVSALGLQSPFPAAAAMALGAFAFIAKLTSDDLHGVGAGAQEALRSTGATRGQEVVGAVLPSAVPMLVANAIYCLDVCVRGGVLLGTIAGVGVGYLFTQTGFLPNPFQTVGAFVLSTFVIVFSIERLGSFIRTSLL
;
A
#
# COMPACT_ATOMS: atom_id res chain seq x y z
N MET A 1 -44.54 -3.34 31.57
CA MET A 1 -43.54 -3.16 30.50
C MET A 1 -42.14 -2.93 31.05
N THR A 2 -41.95 -2.15 32.11
CA THR A 2 -40.67 -1.90 32.78
C THR A 2 -40.03 -3.15 33.45
N ALA A 3 -40.81 -3.98 34.14
CA ALA A 3 -40.30 -5.19 34.80
C ALA A 3 -39.85 -6.29 33.84
N ALA A 4 -40.48 -6.42 32.68
CA ALA A 4 -40.04 -7.36 31.62
C ALA A 4 -38.76 -6.89 30.90
N LEU A 5 -38.59 -5.58 30.77
CA LEU A 5 -37.36 -4.99 30.23
C LEU A 5 -36.17 -5.13 31.19
N SER A 6 -36.39 -4.91 32.51
CA SER A 6 -35.34 -5.10 33.54
C SER A 6 -34.92 -6.56 33.66
N ALA A 7 -35.86 -7.49 33.64
CA ALA A 7 -35.59 -8.94 33.66
C ALA A 7 -34.86 -9.40 32.38
N GLY A 8 -35.16 -8.80 31.24
CA GLY A 8 -34.45 -9.04 29.97
C GLY A 8 -32.99 -8.51 29.98
N ILE A 9 -32.77 -7.37 30.61
CA ILE A 9 -31.46 -6.77 30.81
C ILE A 9 -30.63 -7.57 31.82
N GLU A 10 -31.22 -7.94 32.97
CA GLU A 10 -30.55 -8.80 33.96
C GLU A 10 -30.16 -10.16 33.36
N ARG A 11 -31.05 -10.80 32.59
CA ARG A 11 -30.71 -12.06 31.89
C ARG A 11 -29.56 -11.91 30.91
N LYS A 12 -29.41 -10.77 30.23
CA LYS A 12 -28.27 -10.51 29.33
C LYS A 12 -26.98 -10.21 30.08
N LEU A 13 -27.05 -9.57 31.23
CA LEU A 13 -25.89 -9.26 32.08
C LEU A 13 -25.39 -10.49 32.83
N THR A 14 -26.31 -11.38 33.26
CA THR A 14 -26.01 -12.62 33.99
C THR A 14 -25.98 -13.87 33.10
N ALA A 15 -26.11 -13.71 31.77
CA ALA A 15 -26.06 -14.84 30.87
C ALA A 15 -24.71 -15.58 31.00
N PRO A 16 -24.75 -16.91 31.17
CA PRO A 16 -23.52 -17.70 31.28
C PRO A 16 -22.64 -17.45 30.07
N TRP A 17 -21.34 -17.55 30.26
CA TRP A 17 -20.34 -17.34 29.22
C TRP A 17 -20.65 -18.22 28.03
N ASP A 18 -21.17 -17.60 26.97
CA ASP A 18 -21.44 -18.26 25.70
C ASP A 18 -20.10 -18.56 24.98
N ARG A 19 -20.06 -19.69 24.25
CA ARG A 19 -18.88 -20.10 23.49
C ARG A 19 -18.31 -18.94 22.65
N ALA A 20 -19.17 -18.12 22.07
CA ALA A 20 -18.75 -16.93 21.30
C ALA A 20 -18.01 -15.89 22.16
N ARG A 21 -18.42 -15.67 23.41
CA ARG A 21 -17.74 -14.74 24.33
C ARG A 21 -16.39 -15.30 24.79
N ILE A 22 -16.32 -16.60 25.07
CA ILE A 22 -15.08 -17.30 25.47
C ILE A 22 -14.09 -17.24 24.31
N THR A 23 -14.54 -17.49 23.07
CA THR A 23 -13.68 -17.42 21.89
C THR A 23 -13.15 -16.00 21.67
N LYS A 24 -14.00 -14.97 21.80
CA LYS A 24 -13.59 -13.56 21.67
C LYS A 24 -12.57 -13.16 22.74
N LEU A 25 -12.79 -13.54 23.98
CA LEU A 25 -11.84 -13.29 25.08
C LEU A 25 -10.53 -14.04 24.85
N GLY A 26 -10.60 -15.32 24.44
CA GLY A 26 -9.43 -16.12 24.09
C GLY A 26 -8.59 -15.49 22.98
N LEU A 27 -9.24 -14.91 21.96
CA LEU A 27 -8.55 -14.19 20.88
C LEU A 27 -7.86 -12.92 21.39
N VAL A 28 -8.52 -12.15 22.26
CA VAL A 28 -7.92 -10.94 22.85
C VAL A 28 -6.73 -11.30 23.74
N VAL A 29 -6.89 -12.28 24.61
CA VAL A 29 -5.80 -12.76 25.48
C VAL A 29 -4.64 -13.32 24.65
N GLY A 30 -4.96 -14.13 23.64
CA GLY A 30 -3.97 -14.65 22.68
C GLY A 30 -3.22 -13.55 21.94
N PHE A 31 -3.92 -12.51 21.49
CA PHE A 31 -3.31 -11.35 20.83
C PHE A 31 -2.37 -10.59 21.78
N VAL A 32 -2.79 -10.35 23.02
CA VAL A 32 -1.97 -9.66 24.03
C VAL A 32 -0.75 -10.51 24.43
N ALA A 33 -0.94 -11.82 24.65
CA ALA A 33 0.14 -12.73 25.01
C ALA A 33 1.18 -12.87 23.89
N LEU A 34 0.70 -13.03 22.64
CA LEU A 34 1.57 -13.06 21.46
C LEU A 34 2.31 -11.73 21.29
N GLY A 35 1.62 -10.60 21.44
CA GLY A 35 2.23 -9.28 21.37
C GLY A 35 3.31 -9.07 22.43
N GLY A 36 3.07 -9.48 23.68
CA GLY A 36 4.04 -9.43 24.76
C GLY A 36 5.28 -10.31 24.46
N TYR A 37 5.07 -11.51 23.91
CA TYR A 37 6.15 -12.38 23.45
C TYR A 37 6.98 -11.73 22.32
N LEU A 38 6.31 -11.15 21.32
CA LEU A 38 6.97 -10.48 20.20
C LEU A 38 7.77 -9.26 20.65
N ILE A 39 7.23 -8.44 21.55
CA ILE A 39 7.94 -7.29 22.13
C ILE A 39 9.20 -7.74 22.88
N ARG A 40 9.10 -8.81 23.67
CA ARG A 40 10.29 -9.36 24.35
C ARG A 40 11.33 -9.87 23.36
N TYR A 41 10.90 -10.51 22.28
CA TYR A 41 11.80 -11.01 21.25
C TYR A 41 12.50 -9.88 20.47
N LEU A 42 11.82 -8.75 20.26
CA LEU A 42 12.37 -7.56 19.60
C LEU A 42 13.41 -6.82 20.43
N GLU A 43 13.68 -7.26 21.67
CA GLU A 43 14.60 -6.55 22.58
C GLU A 43 14.17 -5.08 22.74
N PHE A 44 12.88 -4.90 23.13
CA PHE A 44 12.24 -3.59 23.22
C PHE A 44 13.01 -2.63 24.13
N ALA A 45 13.68 -1.68 23.53
CA ALA A 45 14.59 -0.75 24.20
C ALA A 45 14.25 0.73 23.89
N PRO A 46 13.06 1.23 24.27
CA PRO A 46 12.64 2.60 23.94
C PRO A 46 13.50 3.67 24.61
N VAL A 47 14.01 3.40 25.81
CA VAL A 47 14.90 4.31 26.54
C VAL A 47 16.26 4.41 25.85
N GLU A 48 16.81 3.30 25.41
CA GLU A 48 18.07 3.25 24.66
C GLU A 48 17.91 3.94 23.30
N LEU A 49 16.78 3.71 22.63
CA LEU A 49 16.44 4.40 21.37
C LEU A 49 16.39 5.92 21.58
N ALA A 50 15.65 6.38 22.58
CA ALA A 50 15.54 7.80 22.89
C ALA A 50 16.93 8.38 23.28
N SER A 51 17.68 7.69 24.12
CA SER A 51 19.03 8.13 24.50
C SER A 51 19.98 8.20 23.31
N GLY A 52 19.95 7.19 22.41
CA GLY A 52 20.77 7.15 21.19
C GLY A 52 20.43 8.25 20.21
N LEU A 53 19.14 8.66 20.14
CA LEU A 53 18.70 9.77 19.28
C LEU A 53 19.08 11.15 19.86
N PHE A 54 18.81 11.38 21.15
CA PHE A 54 18.87 12.72 21.77
C PHE A 54 20.13 12.99 22.58
N ARG A 55 20.97 11.97 22.85
CA ARG A 55 22.23 12.13 23.58
C ARG A 55 23.15 13.10 22.83
N LYS A 56 24.00 13.84 23.56
CA LYS A 56 25.09 14.64 22.99
C LYS A 56 25.97 13.77 22.07
N GLY A 57 26.03 14.12 20.77
CA GLY A 57 26.66 13.29 19.74
C GLY A 57 25.80 12.15 19.19
N GLY A 58 24.55 12.02 19.60
CA GLY A 58 23.55 11.12 19.00
C GLY A 58 23.17 11.55 17.59
N TYR A 59 22.40 10.68 16.91
CA TYR A 59 22.07 10.87 15.49
C TYR A 59 21.44 12.25 15.22
N LEU A 60 20.41 12.67 15.97
CA LEU A 60 19.74 13.95 15.74
C LEU A 60 20.67 15.13 15.93
N CYS A 61 21.60 15.08 16.91
CA CYS A 61 22.56 16.14 17.11
C CYS A 61 23.57 16.25 15.95
N ARG A 62 23.86 15.14 15.26
CA ARG A 62 24.74 15.11 14.08
C ARG A 62 24.00 15.46 12.79
N ALA A 63 22.72 15.14 12.69
CA ALA A 63 21.90 15.37 11.52
C ALA A 63 21.26 16.77 11.47
N LEU A 64 21.24 17.50 12.60
CA LEU A 64 20.73 18.87 12.70
C LEU A 64 21.88 19.88 12.90
N PRO A 65 21.79 21.07 12.26
CA PRO A 65 20.77 21.46 11.28
C PRO A 65 20.92 20.71 9.94
N PRO A 66 19.83 20.43 9.22
CA PRO A 66 19.90 19.83 7.90
C PRO A 66 20.56 20.80 6.92
N THR A 67 21.49 20.32 6.11
CA THR A 67 22.24 21.12 5.14
C THR A 67 22.31 20.43 3.80
N PHE A 68 22.33 21.20 2.70
CA PHE A 68 22.58 20.69 1.35
C PHE A 68 24.05 20.84 0.92
N THR A 69 24.93 20.99 1.89
CA THR A 69 26.38 21.10 1.65
C THR A 69 27.08 19.83 2.04
N SER A 70 27.89 19.30 1.13
CA SER A 70 28.86 18.25 1.44
C SER A 70 30.27 18.84 1.42
N THR A 71 31.17 18.28 2.19
CA THR A 71 32.60 18.57 2.11
C THR A 71 33.30 17.45 1.35
N ASP A 72 34.31 17.81 0.53
CA ASP A 72 35.17 16.82 -0.10
C ASP A 72 35.79 15.87 0.93
N SER A 73 36.22 14.70 0.48
CA SER A 73 36.94 13.72 1.32
C SER A 73 38.18 14.30 2.02
N ALA A 74 38.70 15.45 1.53
CA ALA A 74 39.76 16.23 2.15
C ALA A 74 39.24 17.37 3.08
N GLY A 75 37.91 17.61 3.16
CA GLY A 75 37.32 18.64 4.02
C GLY A 75 37.54 20.10 3.57
N LEU A 76 38.04 20.28 2.34
CA LEU A 76 38.56 21.59 1.88
C LEU A 76 37.56 22.42 1.07
N ASN A 77 36.57 21.80 0.39
CA ASN A 77 35.64 22.53 -0.47
C ASN A 77 34.18 22.16 -0.18
N PRO A 78 33.34 23.08 0.34
CA PRO A 78 31.92 22.85 0.47
C PRO A 78 31.26 22.86 -0.91
N ARG A 79 30.57 21.77 -1.27
CA ARG A 79 29.75 21.64 -2.48
C ARG A 79 28.28 21.70 -2.11
N SER A 80 27.50 22.47 -2.85
CA SER A 80 26.04 22.44 -2.73
C SER A 80 25.48 21.26 -3.53
N GLU A 81 24.81 20.34 -2.85
CA GLU A 81 24.15 19.18 -3.49
C GLU A 81 22.63 19.38 -3.63
N PHE A 82 22.14 20.60 -3.46
CA PHE A 82 20.71 20.92 -3.63
C PHE A 82 20.20 20.58 -5.04
N GLY A 83 20.97 20.93 -6.08
CA GLY A 83 20.61 20.64 -7.47
C GLY A 83 20.48 19.13 -7.73
N GLU A 84 21.40 18.32 -7.18
CA GLU A 84 21.35 16.85 -7.30
C GLU A 84 20.14 16.28 -6.56
N THR A 85 19.85 16.77 -5.35
CA THR A 85 18.65 16.36 -4.58
C THR A 85 17.38 16.65 -5.37
N VAL A 86 17.22 17.84 -5.95
CA VAL A 86 16.07 18.21 -6.78
C VAL A 86 15.97 17.33 -8.03
N HIS A 87 17.09 17.09 -8.71
CA HIS A 87 17.15 16.22 -9.87
C HIS A 87 16.68 14.80 -9.53
N GLN A 88 17.17 14.21 -8.45
CA GLN A 88 16.78 12.86 -8.01
C GLN A 88 15.32 12.80 -7.53
N LEU A 89 14.78 13.87 -6.93
CA LEU A 89 13.35 13.98 -6.62
C LEU A 89 12.49 13.97 -7.87
N LEU A 90 12.86 14.74 -8.90
CA LEU A 90 12.16 14.72 -10.20
C LEU A 90 12.21 13.34 -10.85
N ARG A 91 13.36 12.68 -10.83
CA ARG A 91 13.52 11.29 -11.30
C ARG A 91 12.60 10.33 -10.54
N THR A 92 12.48 10.50 -9.23
CA THR A 92 11.57 9.70 -8.40
C THR A 92 10.10 9.90 -8.80
N LEU A 93 9.68 11.15 -9.06
CA LEU A 93 8.35 11.48 -9.54
C LEU A 93 8.07 10.87 -10.93
N ILE A 94 9.04 10.99 -11.85
CA ILE A 94 8.95 10.41 -13.19
C ILE A 94 8.80 8.89 -13.11
N MET A 95 9.61 8.22 -12.29
CA MET A 95 9.56 6.78 -12.07
C MET A 95 8.22 6.34 -11.50
N ALA A 96 7.71 7.03 -10.47
CA ALA A 96 6.43 6.73 -9.84
C ALA A 96 5.26 6.88 -10.82
N TRP A 97 5.25 7.96 -11.64
CA TRP A 97 4.20 8.18 -12.63
C TRP A 97 4.27 7.21 -13.79
N ALA A 98 5.47 6.94 -14.32
CA ALA A 98 5.69 5.96 -15.37
C ALA A 98 5.21 4.56 -14.95
N GLY A 99 5.60 4.11 -13.75
CA GLY A 99 5.17 2.82 -13.19
C GLY A 99 3.66 2.73 -12.96
N THR A 100 3.05 3.81 -12.45
CA THR A 100 1.60 3.87 -12.22
C THR A 100 0.81 3.82 -13.52
N GLY A 101 1.21 4.60 -14.52
CA GLY A 101 0.53 4.60 -15.82
C GLY A 101 0.67 3.27 -16.56
N PHE A 102 1.87 2.64 -16.48
CA PHE A 102 2.07 1.30 -17.05
C PHE A 102 1.18 0.25 -16.37
N ALA A 103 1.10 0.32 -15.03
CA ALA A 103 0.18 -0.53 -14.27
C ALA A 103 -1.29 -0.26 -14.64
N ALA A 104 -1.69 1.00 -14.82
CA ALA A 104 -3.05 1.35 -15.19
C ALA A 104 -3.45 0.71 -16.52
N VAL A 105 -2.60 0.80 -17.54
CA VAL A 105 -2.86 0.19 -18.86
C VAL A 105 -3.02 -1.33 -18.75
N LEU A 106 -2.10 -2.01 -18.05
CA LEU A 106 -2.13 -3.47 -17.94
C LEU A 106 -3.17 -4.00 -16.96
N SER A 107 -3.50 -3.25 -15.90
CA SER A 107 -4.52 -3.66 -14.93
C SER A 107 -5.93 -3.64 -15.49
N PHE A 108 -6.18 -2.85 -16.52
CA PHE A 108 -7.51 -2.73 -17.11
C PHE A 108 -8.01 -4.06 -17.70
N PRO A 109 -7.30 -4.72 -18.66
CA PRO A 109 -7.73 -6.01 -19.17
C PRO A 109 -7.74 -7.10 -18.10
N VAL A 110 -6.76 -7.11 -17.17
CA VAL A 110 -6.70 -8.08 -16.08
C VAL A 110 -7.90 -7.94 -15.15
N GLY A 111 -8.30 -6.72 -14.80
CA GLY A 111 -9.46 -6.46 -13.95
C GLY A 111 -10.78 -6.87 -14.60
N LEU A 112 -10.95 -6.61 -15.91
CA LEU A 112 -12.10 -7.10 -16.69
C LEU A 112 -12.18 -8.63 -16.67
N LEU A 113 -11.05 -9.32 -16.88
CA LEU A 113 -11.00 -10.79 -16.86
C LEU A 113 -11.20 -11.38 -15.46
N ALA A 114 -10.90 -10.64 -14.39
CA ALA A 114 -11.07 -11.08 -13.02
C ALA A 114 -12.50 -10.96 -12.49
N ALA A 115 -13.33 -10.08 -13.07
CA ALA A 115 -14.71 -9.83 -12.66
C ALA A 115 -15.64 -10.97 -13.08
N ARG A 116 -16.31 -11.61 -12.10
CA ARG A 116 -17.15 -12.82 -12.35
C ARG A 116 -18.41 -12.55 -13.13
N ASN A 117 -19.01 -11.35 -12.96
CA ASN A 117 -20.28 -10.99 -13.59
C ASN A 117 -20.19 -10.76 -15.10
N ILE A 118 -18.99 -10.45 -15.63
CA ILE A 118 -18.79 -10.15 -17.06
C ILE A 118 -17.91 -11.17 -17.78
N THR A 119 -17.09 -11.95 -17.06
CA THR A 119 -16.16 -12.90 -17.65
C THR A 119 -16.88 -14.18 -18.14
N PRO A 120 -16.60 -14.66 -19.38
CA PRO A 120 -17.32 -15.77 -19.96
C PRO A 120 -17.07 -17.11 -19.25
N HIS A 121 -15.86 -17.35 -18.75
CA HIS A 121 -15.46 -18.60 -18.13
C HIS A 121 -14.87 -18.41 -16.74
N ARG A 122 -15.36 -19.21 -15.76
CA ARG A 122 -14.88 -19.21 -14.38
C ARG A 122 -13.37 -19.49 -14.25
N TYR A 123 -12.81 -20.28 -15.16
CA TYR A 123 -11.38 -20.58 -15.16
C TYR A 123 -10.53 -19.34 -15.51
N VAL A 124 -10.97 -18.54 -16.49
CA VAL A 124 -10.30 -17.29 -16.87
C VAL A 124 -10.31 -16.30 -15.70
N ALA A 125 -11.46 -16.14 -15.04
CA ALA A 125 -11.56 -15.31 -13.85
C ALA A 125 -10.67 -15.82 -12.71
N SER A 126 -10.59 -17.15 -12.50
CA SER A 126 -9.74 -17.75 -11.46
C SER A 126 -8.24 -17.53 -11.74
N VAL A 127 -7.80 -17.69 -12.98
CA VAL A 127 -6.40 -17.44 -13.40
C VAL A 127 -6.06 -15.96 -13.23
N ALA A 128 -6.92 -15.05 -13.70
CA ALA A 128 -6.72 -13.61 -13.54
C ALA A 128 -6.63 -13.21 -12.05
N ARG A 129 -7.49 -13.76 -11.21
CA ARG A 129 -7.44 -13.54 -9.74
C ARG A 129 -6.19 -14.14 -9.10
N GLY A 130 -5.74 -15.30 -9.57
CA GLY A 130 -4.47 -15.91 -9.14
C GLY A 130 -3.28 -14.98 -9.46
N PHE A 131 -3.24 -14.43 -10.67
CA PHE A 131 -2.23 -13.46 -11.08
C PHE A 131 -2.30 -12.16 -10.26
N ILE A 132 -3.49 -11.62 -10.02
CA ILE A 132 -3.71 -10.46 -9.14
C ILE A 132 -3.17 -10.75 -7.74
N SER A 133 -3.49 -11.92 -7.17
CA SER A 133 -3.02 -12.31 -5.83
C SER A 133 -1.50 -12.45 -5.80
N PHE A 134 -0.88 -13.02 -6.83
CA PHE A 134 0.59 -13.10 -6.95
C PHE A 134 1.24 -11.72 -6.97
N CYS A 135 0.75 -10.80 -7.81
CA CYS A 135 1.29 -9.44 -7.87
C CYS A 135 1.15 -8.67 -6.55
N ARG A 136 0.07 -8.90 -5.80
CA ARG A 136 -0.19 -8.24 -4.50
C ARG A 136 0.59 -8.88 -3.35
N ALA A 137 0.72 -10.19 -3.34
CA ALA A 137 1.42 -10.90 -2.28
C ALA A 137 2.94 -10.68 -2.32
N THR A 138 3.50 -10.41 -3.50
CA THR A 138 4.92 -10.16 -3.65
C THR A 138 5.23 -8.67 -3.44
N PRO A 139 6.04 -8.30 -2.44
CA PRO A 139 6.46 -6.92 -2.21
C PRO A 139 7.18 -6.30 -3.42
N GLU A 140 7.04 -5.00 -3.63
CA GLU A 140 7.65 -4.27 -4.74
C GLU A 140 9.18 -4.35 -4.77
N ILE A 141 9.83 -4.48 -3.62
CA ILE A 141 11.30 -4.60 -3.54
C ILE A 141 11.80 -5.92 -4.16
N VAL A 142 11.01 -6.98 -4.04
CA VAL A 142 11.34 -8.29 -4.64
C VAL A 142 11.34 -8.17 -6.16
N PHE A 143 10.30 -7.53 -6.73
CA PHE A 143 10.26 -7.23 -8.16
C PHE A 143 11.40 -6.30 -8.59
N ALA A 144 11.71 -5.27 -7.78
CA ALA A 144 12.80 -4.33 -8.07
C ALA A 144 14.13 -5.04 -8.22
N THR A 145 14.46 -5.96 -7.33
CA THR A 145 15.73 -6.69 -7.43
C THR A 145 15.76 -7.63 -8.63
N VAL A 146 14.66 -8.33 -8.92
CA VAL A 146 14.56 -9.13 -10.14
C VAL A 146 14.86 -8.27 -11.37
N PHE A 147 14.25 -7.10 -11.46
CA PHE A 147 14.45 -6.23 -12.62
C PHE A 147 15.82 -5.54 -12.61
N VAL A 148 16.40 -5.23 -11.44
CA VAL A 148 17.77 -4.71 -11.35
C VAL A 148 18.79 -5.73 -11.84
N LEU A 149 18.64 -7.01 -11.53
CA LEU A 149 19.53 -8.06 -12.02
C LEU A 149 19.48 -8.23 -13.54
N ILE A 150 18.35 -7.91 -14.19
CA ILE A 150 18.12 -8.13 -15.61
C ILE A 150 18.30 -6.86 -16.44
N ALA A 151 17.83 -5.73 -15.91
CA ALA A 151 17.86 -4.43 -16.59
C ALA A 151 19.03 -3.56 -16.17
N SER A 152 19.85 -4.01 -15.22
CA SER A 152 20.88 -3.25 -14.53
C SER A 152 20.28 -2.20 -13.56
N ILE A 153 21.17 -1.61 -12.74
CA ILE A 153 20.81 -0.55 -11.79
C ILE A 153 20.22 0.64 -12.57
N GLY A 154 19.09 1.18 -12.11
CA GLY A 154 18.47 2.36 -12.68
C GLY A 154 16.94 2.35 -12.67
N GLU A 155 16.36 3.44 -13.15
CA GLU A 155 14.93 3.74 -13.07
C GLU A 155 14.04 2.76 -13.85
N ARG A 156 14.55 2.12 -14.91
CA ARG A 156 13.80 1.11 -15.68
C ARG A 156 13.36 -0.06 -14.82
N ALA A 157 14.25 -0.54 -13.96
CA ALA A 157 13.96 -1.60 -13.01
C ALA A 157 12.88 -1.14 -12.00
N GLY A 158 13.00 0.10 -11.50
CA GLY A 158 12.02 0.69 -10.59
C GLY A 158 10.64 0.86 -11.20
N VAL A 159 10.54 1.39 -12.42
CA VAL A 159 9.28 1.52 -13.16
C VAL A 159 8.58 0.18 -13.31
N LEU A 160 9.29 -0.87 -13.71
CA LEU A 160 8.71 -2.21 -13.89
C LEU A 160 8.29 -2.84 -12.57
N ALA A 161 9.08 -2.67 -11.51
CA ALA A 161 8.74 -3.18 -10.18
C ALA A 161 7.44 -2.53 -9.66
N LEU A 162 7.35 -1.21 -9.72
CA LEU A 162 6.15 -0.47 -9.35
C LEU A 162 4.95 -0.87 -10.22
N ALA A 163 5.17 -1.07 -11.53
CA ALA A 163 4.12 -1.46 -12.45
C ALA A 163 3.54 -2.82 -12.09
N VAL A 164 4.36 -3.87 -11.97
CA VAL A 164 3.90 -5.25 -11.72
C VAL A 164 3.15 -5.33 -10.39
N HIS A 165 3.70 -4.76 -9.32
CA HIS A 165 3.03 -4.73 -8.03
C HIS A 165 1.69 -3.95 -8.10
N SER A 166 1.67 -2.82 -8.78
CA SER A 166 0.48 -1.97 -8.92
C SER A 166 -0.61 -2.58 -9.79
N ILE A 167 -0.26 -3.41 -10.79
CA ILE A 167 -1.24 -4.18 -11.58
C ILE A 167 -2.15 -4.98 -10.65
N GLY A 168 -1.57 -5.69 -9.67
CA GLY A 168 -2.34 -6.50 -8.73
C GLY A 168 -3.37 -5.69 -7.95
N MET A 169 -2.99 -4.51 -7.47
CA MET A 169 -3.90 -3.66 -6.68
C MET A 169 -4.97 -2.99 -7.55
N LEU A 170 -4.56 -2.35 -8.66
CA LEU A 170 -5.50 -1.68 -9.55
C LEU A 170 -6.49 -2.64 -10.20
N ALA A 171 -6.04 -3.83 -10.65
CA ALA A 171 -6.91 -4.83 -11.23
C ALA A 171 -7.90 -5.42 -10.20
N LYS A 172 -7.48 -5.57 -8.93
CA LYS A 172 -8.38 -6.00 -7.85
C LYS A 172 -9.47 -4.97 -7.61
N LEU A 173 -9.11 -3.70 -7.39
CA LEU A 173 -10.06 -2.62 -7.17
C LEU A 173 -11.01 -2.44 -8.36
N LEU A 174 -10.50 -2.60 -9.58
CA LEU A 174 -11.32 -2.55 -10.79
C LEU A 174 -12.31 -3.70 -10.85
N SER A 175 -11.87 -4.95 -10.59
CA SER A 175 -12.74 -6.12 -10.61
C SER A 175 -13.83 -6.05 -9.55
N ASP A 176 -13.50 -5.57 -8.33
CA ASP A 176 -14.47 -5.39 -7.26
C ASP A 176 -15.52 -4.35 -7.64
N ARG A 177 -15.08 -3.22 -8.21
CA ARG A 177 -15.98 -2.18 -8.66
C ARG A 177 -16.90 -2.63 -9.80
N ILE A 178 -16.40 -3.49 -10.71
CA ILE A 178 -17.22 -4.09 -11.77
C ILE A 178 -18.29 -5.03 -11.19
N GLU A 179 -17.96 -5.76 -10.12
CA GLU A 179 -18.90 -6.66 -9.44
C GLU A 179 -19.98 -5.92 -8.64
N GLU A 180 -19.72 -4.66 -8.26
CA GLU A 180 -20.65 -3.76 -7.54
C GLU A 180 -21.52 -2.89 -8.45
N VAL A 181 -21.37 -2.98 -9.77
CA VAL A 181 -22.14 -2.18 -10.75
C VAL A 181 -23.63 -2.51 -10.68
N ASP A 182 -24.50 -1.50 -10.87
CA ASP A 182 -25.95 -1.71 -11.01
C ASP A 182 -26.26 -2.59 -12.23
N ASP A 183 -26.96 -3.69 -11.99
CA ASP A 183 -27.30 -4.68 -13.03
C ASP A 183 -28.35 -4.16 -14.02
N LYS A 184 -29.17 -3.18 -13.65
CA LYS A 184 -30.26 -2.68 -14.49
C LYS A 184 -29.84 -2.16 -15.87
N PRO A 185 -28.75 -1.36 -16.02
CA PRO A 185 -28.23 -0.97 -17.34
C PRO A 185 -27.73 -2.16 -18.15
N MET A 186 -27.17 -3.21 -17.48
CA MET A 186 -26.72 -4.42 -18.17
C MET A 186 -27.90 -5.26 -18.66
N GLU A 187 -28.96 -5.40 -17.86
CA GLU A 187 -30.19 -6.09 -18.24
C GLU A 187 -30.89 -5.37 -19.40
N ALA A 188 -30.99 -4.04 -19.35
CA ALA A 188 -31.54 -3.24 -20.43
C ALA A 188 -30.76 -3.41 -21.75
N ALA A 189 -29.43 -3.42 -21.68
CA ALA A 189 -28.57 -3.67 -22.84
C ALA A 189 -28.77 -5.08 -23.40
N ARG A 190 -28.89 -6.12 -22.54
CA ARG A 190 -29.20 -7.50 -22.96
C ARG A 190 -30.58 -7.60 -23.62
N ALA A 191 -31.57 -6.98 -23.04
CA ALA A 191 -32.92 -6.96 -23.61
C ALA A 191 -33.00 -6.27 -24.99
N ALA A 192 -32.11 -5.29 -25.22
CA ALA A 192 -31.91 -4.64 -26.52
C ALA A 192 -31.06 -5.45 -27.51
N GLY A 193 -30.63 -6.68 -27.17
CA GLY A 193 -29.83 -7.53 -28.04
C GLY A 193 -28.37 -7.17 -28.12
N ALA A 194 -27.82 -6.41 -27.16
CA ALA A 194 -26.41 -6.03 -27.14
C ALA A 194 -25.50 -7.24 -26.93
N SER A 195 -24.41 -7.33 -27.70
CA SER A 195 -23.34 -8.28 -27.48
C SER A 195 -22.62 -8.00 -26.14
N ARG A 196 -21.86 -8.98 -25.63
CA ARG A 196 -21.10 -8.81 -24.38
C ARG A 196 -20.18 -7.59 -24.39
N LEU A 197 -19.46 -7.36 -25.49
CA LEU A 197 -18.56 -6.20 -25.63
C LEU A 197 -19.35 -4.89 -25.62
N GLN A 198 -20.49 -4.83 -26.33
CA GLN A 198 -21.37 -3.67 -26.32
C GLN A 198 -21.95 -3.39 -24.93
N MET A 199 -22.33 -4.44 -24.19
CA MET A 199 -22.80 -4.33 -22.81
C MET A 199 -21.71 -3.77 -21.90
N ILE A 200 -20.48 -4.29 -21.99
CA ILE A 200 -19.35 -3.81 -21.20
C ILE A 200 -19.09 -2.33 -21.52
N TYR A 201 -19.01 -1.97 -22.80
CA TYR A 201 -18.69 -0.61 -23.22
C TYR A 201 -19.77 0.40 -22.83
N ASN A 202 -21.07 0.06 -23.02
CA ASN A 202 -22.16 1.01 -22.84
C ASN A 202 -22.78 1.00 -21.43
N ALA A 203 -22.75 -0.14 -20.72
CA ALA A 203 -23.39 -0.27 -19.41
C ALA A 203 -22.37 -0.31 -18.24
N VAL A 204 -21.25 -1.02 -18.38
CA VAL A 204 -20.28 -1.20 -17.29
C VAL A 204 -19.26 -0.06 -17.23
N LEU A 205 -18.55 0.20 -18.33
CA LEU A 205 -17.44 1.17 -18.34
C LEU A 205 -17.84 2.58 -17.87
N PRO A 206 -18.97 3.17 -18.27
CA PRO A 206 -19.36 4.50 -17.81
C PRO A 206 -19.50 4.60 -16.29
N GLN A 207 -19.89 3.50 -15.61
CA GLN A 207 -20.04 3.45 -14.16
C GLN A 207 -18.71 3.26 -13.44
N VAL A 208 -17.73 2.60 -14.06
CA VAL A 208 -16.50 2.15 -13.41
C VAL A 208 -15.30 3.08 -13.68
N VAL A 209 -15.23 3.68 -14.88
CA VAL A 209 -14.08 4.51 -15.30
C VAL A 209 -13.78 5.67 -14.35
N PRO A 210 -14.75 6.44 -13.83
CA PRO A 210 -14.44 7.54 -12.90
C PRO A 210 -13.77 7.05 -11.62
N SER A 211 -14.29 5.97 -11.03
CA SER A 211 -13.71 5.33 -9.84
C SER A 211 -12.32 4.76 -10.13
N TRP A 212 -12.14 4.16 -11.31
CA TRP A 212 -10.83 3.62 -11.71
C TRP A 212 -9.77 4.71 -11.87
N VAL A 213 -10.10 5.84 -12.50
CA VAL A 213 -9.20 7.01 -12.60
C VAL A 213 -8.84 7.54 -11.21
N ASN A 214 -9.80 7.60 -10.30
CA ASN A 214 -9.57 7.98 -8.91
C ASN A 214 -8.58 7.03 -8.22
N ASN A 215 -8.69 5.72 -8.47
CA ASN A 215 -7.78 4.70 -7.94
C ASN A 215 -6.36 4.82 -8.53
N ILE A 216 -6.21 5.24 -9.80
CA ILE A 216 -4.90 5.51 -10.40
C ILE A 216 -4.19 6.66 -9.68
N VAL A 217 -4.91 7.76 -9.41
CA VAL A 217 -4.37 8.90 -8.66
C VAL A 217 -3.95 8.49 -7.25
N TYR A 218 -4.76 7.67 -6.58
CA TYR A 218 -4.43 7.12 -5.26
C TYR A 218 -3.19 6.21 -5.32
N ARG A 219 -3.08 5.38 -6.36
CA ARG A 219 -1.92 4.48 -6.53
C ARG A 219 -0.64 5.25 -6.82
N PHE A 220 -0.71 6.37 -7.54
CA PHE A 220 0.45 7.24 -7.75
C PHE A 220 1.03 7.76 -6.43
N ASP A 221 0.20 8.21 -5.49
CA ASP A 221 0.65 8.65 -4.17
C ASP A 221 1.39 7.52 -3.40
N ILE A 222 0.87 6.29 -3.45
CA ILE A 222 1.53 5.12 -2.85
C ILE A 222 2.85 4.81 -3.56
N ASN A 223 2.86 4.80 -4.89
CA ASN A 223 4.03 4.49 -5.69
C ASN A 223 5.15 5.52 -5.52
N LEU A 224 4.83 6.80 -5.27
CA LEU A 224 5.82 7.82 -4.97
C LEU A 224 6.60 7.48 -3.68
N ARG A 225 5.92 7.02 -2.64
CA ARG A 225 6.58 6.60 -1.39
C ARG A 225 7.40 5.32 -1.60
N ALA A 226 6.85 4.36 -2.33
CA ALA A 226 7.53 3.12 -2.66
C ALA A 226 8.77 3.35 -3.54
N SER A 227 8.74 4.31 -4.46
CA SER A 227 9.86 4.60 -5.36
C SER A 227 11.13 5.06 -4.62
N ALA A 228 10.97 5.80 -3.53
CA ALA A 228 12.10 6.16 -2.67
C ALA A 228 12.76 4.93 -2.05
N VAL A 229 11.95 3.91 -1.73
CA VAL A 229 12.38 2.63 -1.19
C VAL A 229 13.19 1.82 -2.19
N LEU A 230 12.70 1.76 -3.42
CA LEU A 230 13.32 0.95 -4.48
C LEU A 230 14.73 1.42 -4.84
N GLY A 231 15.06 2.68 -4.60
CA GLY A 231 16.41 3.21 -4.74
C GLY A 231 17.45 2.48 -3.89
N PHE A 232 17.05 1.91 -2.73
CA PHE A 232 17.95 1.16 -1.86
C PHE A 232 18.44 -0.17 -2.46
N VAL A 233 17.71 -0.72 -3.40
CA VAL A 233 18.15 -1.92 -4.16
C VAL A 233 18.69 -1.56 -5.54
N GLY A 234 18.97 -0.26 -5.78
CA GLY A 234 19.53 0.19 -7.03
C GLY A 234 18.51 0.44 -8.15
N ALA A 235 17.23 0.52 -7.83
CA ALA A 235 16.19 0.74 -8.83
C ALA A 235 15.97 2.24 -9.17
N GLY A 236 16.91 3.12 -8.85
CA GLY A 236 16.89 4.53 -9.26
C GLY A 236 16.24 5.48 -8.26
N GLY A 237 16.22 6.77 -8.61
CA GLY A 237 15.57 7.83 -7.85
C GLY A 237 16.32 8.25 -6.58
N ILE A 238 15.65 9.07 -5.76
CA ILE A 238 16.23 9.70 -4.56
C ILE A 238 16.70 8.71 -3.49
N GLY A 239 16.18 7.48 -3.52
CA GLY A 239 16.57 6.45 -2.56
C GLY A 239 18.04 6.07 -2.62
N ILE A 240 18.69 6.14 -3.78
CA ILE A 240 20.13 5.89 -3.92
C ILE A 240 20.92 6.97 -3.15
N LEU A 241 20.54 8.23 -3.33
CA LEU A 241 21.16 9.36 -2.62
C LEU A 241 20.96 9.23 -1.10
N LEU A 242 19.74 8.98 -0.70
CA LEU A 242 19.38 8.81 0.70
C LEU A 242 20.17 7.64 1.35
N GLN A 243 20.35 6.53 0.64
CA GLN A 243 21.16 5.41 1.10
C GLN A 243 22.62 5.80 1.31
N SER A 244 23.22 6.51 0.34
CA SER A 244 24.63 6.91 0.43
C SER A 244 24.89 7.88 1.57
N ASP A 245 23.97 8.84 1.76
CA ASP A 245 24.11 9.88 2.77
C ASP A 245 23.85 9.36 4.18
N LEU A 246 22.85 8.50 4.36
CA LEU A 246 22.51 7.95 5.67
C LEU A 246 23.44 6.81 6.14
N LYS A 247 24.23 6.21 5.25
CA LYS A 247 25.28 5.24 5.64
C LYS A 247 26.56 5.93 6.10
N ASN A 248 26.79 7.18 5.74
CA ASN A 248 28.01 7.90 6.06
C ASN A 248 27.76 8.94 7.16
N ALA A 249 28.39 8.76 8.31
CA ALA A 249 28.22 9.63 9.47
C ALA A 249 28.57 11.10 9.22
N THR A 250 29.47 11.39 8.29
CA THR A 250 29.85 12.76 7.91
C THR A 250 28.80 13.44 7.05
N ARG A 251 27.89 12.67 6.41
CA ARG A 251 26.83 13.17 5.51
C ARG A 251 25.45 13.16 6.15
N TYR A 252 25.30 12.90 7.45
CA TYR A 252 24.01 12.88 8.13
C TYR A 252 23.20 14.17 7.97
N PRO A 253 23.75 15.39 8.01
CA PRO A 253 23.01 16.62 7.77
C PRO A 253 22.40 16.67 6.36
N LEU A 254 23.13 16.21 5.36
CA LEU A 254 22.67 16.11 3.96
C LEU A 254 21.59 15.03 3.82
N GLY A 255 21.79 13.86 4.41
CA GLY A 255 20.79 12.79 4.44
C GLY A 255 19.47 13.24 5.10
N MET A 256 19.55 14.04 6.15
CA MET A 256 18.38 14.67 6.77
C MET A 256 17.70 15.67 5.83
N ALA A 257 18.46 16.54 5.16
CA ALA A 257 17.94 17.51 4.21
C ALA A 257 17.25 16.80 3.04
N THR A 258 17.86 15.72 2.51
CA THR A 258 17.31 14.88 1.45
C THR A 258 16.01 14.19 1.90
N ALA A 259 15.96 13.63 3.11
CA ALA A 259 14.77 12.99 3.68
C ALA A 259 13.62 13.97 3.90
N LEU A 260 13.91 15.17 4.41
CA LEU A 260 12.92 16.24 4.60
C LEU A 260 12.39 16.77 3.26
N SER A 261 13.26 16.92 2.25
CA SER A 261 12.86 17.31 0.90
C SER A 261 11.88 16.31 0.29
N LEU A 262 12.17 15.00 0.44
CA LEU A 262 11.26 13.94 0.02
C LEU A 262 9.93 14.01 0.77
N ALA A 263 9.94 14.22 2.08
CA ALA A 263 8.72 14.36 2.88
C ALA A 263 7.86 15.55 2.41
N VAL A 264 8.48 16.69 2.12
CA VAL A 264 7.80 17.87 1.58
C VAL A 264 7.14 17.56 0.23
N VAL A 265 7.85 16.89 -0.69
CA VAL A 265 7.29 16.48 -1.99
C VAL A 265 6.12 15.53 -1.81
N ILE A 266 6.22 14.55 -0.90
CA ILE A 266 5.12 13.62 -0.59
C ILE A 266 3.89 14.39 -0.10
N VAL A 267 4.04 15.36 0.82
CA VAL A 267 2.94 16.19 1.31
C VAL A 267 2.29 17.00 0.19
N ILE A 268 3.09 17.63 -0.66
CA ILE A 268 2.59 18.41 -1.81
C ILE A 268 1.76 17.51 -2.75
N VAL A 269 2.29 16.35 -3.09
CA VAL A 269 1.60 15.36 -3.94
C VAL A 269 0.34 14.84 -3.28
N GLU A 270 0.35 14.56 -1.98
CA GLU A 270 -0.83 14.11 -1.22
C GLU A 270 -1.94 15.18 -1.23
N ILE A 271 -1.59 16.46 -1.01
CA ILE A 271 -2.55 17.58 -1.09
C ILE A 271 -3.14 17.67 -2.50
N PHE A 272 -2.29 17.66 -3.52
CA PHE A 272 -2.71 17.73 -4.92
C PHE A 272 -3.62 16.55 -5.29
N SER A 273 -3.22 15.33 -4.95
CA SER A 273 -4.01 14.10 -5.17
C SER A 273 -5.37 14.17 -4.47
N ASN A 274 -5.41 14.67 -3.24
CA ASN A 274 -6.66 14.84 -2.50
C ASN A 274 -7.60 15.87 -3.15
N LEU A 275 -7.06 16.99 -3.64
CA LEU A 275 -7.84 18.01 -4.36
C LEU A 275 -8.38 17.45 -5.69
N LEU A 276 -7.55 16.74 -6.43
CA LEU A 276 -7.94 16.11 -7.70
C LEU A 276 -9.04 15.07 -7.48
N ARG A 277 -8.87 14.18 -6.49
CA ARG A 277 -9.89 13.17 -6.14
C ARG A 277 -11.22 13.78 -5.70
N LYS A 278 -11.22 14.87 -4.93
CA LYS A 278 -12.44 15.58 -4.58
C LYS A 278 -13.20 16.09 -5.80
N ARG A 279 -12.50 16.60 -6.81
CA ARG A 279 -13.10 17.02 -8.08
C ARG A 279 -13.64 15.83 -8.87
N LEU A 280 -12.90 14.73 -8.97
CA LEU A 280 -13.29 13.51 -9.67
C LEU A 280 -14.54 12.86 -9.02
N ASN A 281 -14.58 12.74 -7.70
CA ASN A 281 -15.73 12.19 -6.96
C ASN A 281 -16.98 13.07 -7.10
N GLY A 282 -16.82 14.40 -7.19
CA GLY A 282 -17.93 15.32 -7.48
C GLY A 282 -18.55 15.06 -8.86
N VAL A 283 -17.73 14.71 -9.85
CA VAL A 283 -18.20 14.33 -11.18
C VAL A 283 -18.92 12.98 -11.15
N GLU A 284 -18.39 11.98 -10.43
CA GLU A 284 -19.00 10.65 -10.27
C GLU A 284 -20.41 10.75 -9.66
N SER A 285 -20.57 11.52 -8.56
CA SER A 285 -21.88 11.68 -7.91
C SER A 285 -22.91 12.39 -8.81
N ARG A 286 -22.49 13.36 -9.62
CA ARG A 286 -23.37 14.06 -10.55
C ARG A 286 -23.75 13.21 -11.75
N LEU A 287 -22.79 12.47 -12.34
CA LEU A 287 -23.08 11.54 -13.44
C LEU A 287 -24.05 10.43 -13.01
N SER A 288 -23.93 9.93 -11.79
CA SER A 288 -24.87 8.95 -11.23
C SER A 288 -26.26 9.54 -10.96
N LEU A 289 -26.36 10.81 -10.56
CA LEU A 289 -27.62 11.52 -10.36
C LEU A 289 -28.28 11.84 -11.70
N GLU A 290 -27.53 12.28 -12.71
CA GLU A 290 -28.07 12.53 -14.06
C GLU A 290 -28.61 11.24 -14.69
N ALA A 291 -27.96 10.10 -14.49
CA ALA A 291 -28.44 8.80 -14.93
C ALA A 291 -29.73 8.37 -14.23
N ARG A 292 -29.97 8.79 -12.97
CA ARG A 292 -31.18 8.51 -12.20
C ARG A 292 -32.33 9.51 -12.46
N SER A 293 -32.01 10.71 -12.87
CA SER A 293 -32.96 11.82 -12.99
C SER A 293 -33.52 12.03 -14.40
N THR A 294 -33.20 11.20 -15.39
CA THR A 294 -33.88 11.24 -16.68
C THR A 294 -35.28 10.66 -16.51
N PRO A 295 -36.36 11.50 -16.43
CA PRO A 295 -37.69 10.98 -16.39
C PRO A 295 -37.95 10.25 -17.70
N VAL A 296 -38.45 9.02 -17.60
CA VAL A 296 -39.04 8.31 -18.74
C VAL A 296 -40.28 9.10 -19.14
N LEU A 297 -40.07 10.15 -19.90
CA LEU A 297 -41.19 10.83 -20.59
C LEU A 297 -41.72 9.83 -21.60
N ALA A 298 -42.88 9.25 -21.25
CA ALA A 298 -43.76 8.58 -22.19
C ALA A 298 -44.14 9.59 -23.26
N SER A 299 -43.38 9.74 -24.29
CA SER A 299 -43.59 10.64 -25.39
C SER A 299 -43.71 9.87 -26.70
N LYS A 300 -44.72 10.26 -27.44
CA LYS A 300 -45.09 9.87 -28.81
C LYS A 300 -43.89 9.37 -29.65
N ARG A 301 -44.13 8.24 -30.37
CA ARG A 301 -43.20 7.52 -31.24
C ARG A 301 -42.31 8.45 -32.08
N PRO A 302 -41.03 8.57 -31.83
CA PRO A 302 -40.10 9.20 -32.77
C PRO A 302 -39.60 8.15 -33.76
N THR A 303 -39.52 8.52 -34.99
CA THR A 303 -39.00 7.71 -36.10
C THR A 303 -37.50 7.42 -36.05
N VAL A 304 -36.80 8.04 -35.14
CA VAL A 304 -35.42 7.70 -34.74
C VAL A 304 -35.35 7.73 -33.23
N ASN A 305 -34.88 6.66 -32.60
CA ASN A 305 -34.82 6.55 -31.16
C ASN A 305 -33.79 7.55 -30.58
N PRO A 306 -34.21 8.72 -30.03
CA PRO A 306 -33.29 9.77 -29.58
C PRO A 306 -32.43 9.31 -28.39
N LEU A 307 -32.85 8.23 -27.70
CA LEU A 307 -32.06 7.61 -26.63
C LEU A 307 -30.85 6.89 -27.21
N LEU A 308 -31.00 6.21 -28.36
CA LEU A 308 -29.90 5.55 -29.05
C LEU A 308 -28.89 6.57 -29.60
N PHE A 309 -29.37 7.67 -30.16
CA PHE A 309 -28.50 8.77 -30.64
C PHE A 309 -27.78 9.47 -29.49
N ARG A 310 -28.41 9.70 -28.34
CA ARG A 310 -27.79 10.27 -27.14
C ARG A 310 -26.80 9.32 -26.46
N SER A 311 -27.01 8.00 -26.49
CA SER A 311 -26.09 7.03 -25.95
C SER A 311 -24.80 6.90 -26.80
N LEU A 312 -24.93 7.04 -28.12
CA LEU A 312 -23.83 7.03 -29.06
C LEU A 312 -23.03 8.36 -29.09
N ASN A 313 -23.74 9.48 -28.85
CA ASN A 313 -23.17 10.83 -28.83
C ASN A 313 -23.59 11.58 -27.55
N PRO A 314 -23.04 11.18 -26.37
CA PRO A 314 -23.35 11.87 -25.13
C PRO A 314 -22.92 13.34 -25.23
N PRO A 315 -23.77 14.32 -24.86
CA PRO A 315 -23.45 15.74 -24.96
C PRO A 315 -22.17 16.05 -24.17
N MET A 316 -21.27 16.81 -24.78
CA MET A 316 -20.01 17.24 -24.17
C MET A 316 -20.31 18.35 -23.16
N THR A 317 -20.64 17.98 -21.92
CA THR A 317 -20.78 18.95 -20.82
C THR A 317 -19.40 19.46 -20.40
N LYS A 318 -19.33 20.66 -19.79
CA LYS A 318 -18.07 21.21 -19.24
C LYS A 318 -17.39 20.24 -18.27
N GLU A 319 -18.16 19.47 -17.51
CA GLU A 319 -17.66 18.49 -16.54
C GLU A 319 -17.05 17.27 -17.23
N ARG A 320 -17.70 16.74 -18.29
CA ARG A 320 -17.12 15.65 -19.10
C ARG A 320 -15.88 16.09 -19.86
N GLY A 321 -15.89 17.30 -20.42
CA GLY A 321 -14.71 17.89 -21.04
C GLY A 321 -13.56 18.05 -20.07
N GLY A 322 -13.82 18.53 -18.86
CA GLY A 322 -12.83 18.64 -17.78
C GLY A 322 -12.28 17.28 -17.34
N PHE A 323 -13.13 16.27 -17.19
CA PHE A 323 -12.69 14.90 -16.87
C PHE A 323 -11.80 14.31 -17.97
N LEU A 324 -12.20 14.41 -19.23
CA LEU A 324 -11.41 13.93 -20.36
C LEU A 324 -10.09 14.68 -20.49
N ALA A 325 -10.08 16.00 -20.26
CA ALA A 325 -8.83 16.78 -20.25
C ALA A 325 -7.85 16.29 -19.19
N VAL A 326 -8.32 15.98 -17.97
CA VAL A 326 -7.48 15.40 -16.90
C VAL A 326 -6.92 14.04 -17.32
N VAL A 327 -7.74 13.17 -17.90
CA VAL A 327 -7.31 11.85 -18.37
C VAL A 327 -6.26 11.97 -19.46
N TRP A 328 -6.50 12.78 -20.49
CA TRP A 328 -5.54 12.97 -21.59
C TRP A 328 -4.24 13.64 -21.17
N MET A 329 -4.32 14.62 -20.25
CA MET A 329 -3.13 15.22 -19.66
C MET A 329 -2.32 14.19 -18.86
N GLY A 330 -2.99 13.32 -18.11
CA GLY A 330 -2.36 12.20 -17.39
C GLY A 330 -1.68 11.22 -18.34
N VAL A 331 -2.33 10.87 -19.46
CA VAL A 331 -1.75 10.00 -20.50
C VAL A 331 -0.54 10.66 -21.17
N ALA A 332 -0.63 11.93 -21.53
CA ALA A 332 0.48 12.67 -22.14
C ALA A 332 1.70 12.75 -21.20
N LEU A 333 1.44 13.06 -19.92
CA LEU A 333 2.49 13.05 -18.89
C LEU A 333 3.10 11.65 -18.72
N TRP A 334 2.29 10.60 -18.75
CA TRP A 334 2.79 9.21 -18.66
C TRP A 334 3.69 8.86 -19.85
N LEU A 335 3.29 9.17 -21.07
CA LEU A 335 4.10 8.94 -22.27
C LEU A 335 5.43 9.71 -22.21
N PHE A 336 5.39 10.96 -21.73
CA PHE A 336 6.59 11.75 -21.50
C PHE A 336 7.51 11.09 -20.46
N CYS A 337 6.98 10.64 -19.33
CA CYS A 337 7.76 9.96 -18.29
C CYS A 337 8.37 8.64 -18.81
N MET A 338 7.62 7.85 -19.57
CA MET A 338 8.10 6.61 -20.19
C MET A 338 9.24 6.87 -21.20
N TRP A 339 9.14 7.97 -21.95
CA TRP A 339 10.21 8.40 -22.85
C TRP A 339 11.46 8.82 -22.09
N GLN A 340 11.33 9.62 -21.04
CA GLN A 340 12.46 10.05 -20.18
C GLN A 340 13.22 8.87 -19.57
N VAL A 341 12.52 7.83 -19.14
CA VAL A 341 13.13 6.60 -18.58
C VAL A 341 13.73 5.72 -19.70
N GLY A 342 13.45 6.02 -20.97
CA GLY A 342 13.93 5.24 -22.12
C GLY A 342 13.24 3.88 -22.28
N MET A 343 11.99 3.76 -21.85
CA MET A 343 11.21 2.51 -21.95
C MET A 343 10.77 2.18 -23.36
N PHE A 344 10.78 3.17 -24.29
CA PHE A 344 10.45 2.96 -25.70
C PHE A 344 11.66 2.58 -26.56
N THR A 345 12.89 2.59 -26.02
CA THR A 345 14.07 2.13 -26.77
C THR A 345 13.91 0.65 -27.13
N LEU A 346 14.21 0.34 -28.39
CA LEU A 346 14.07 -1.04 -28.89
C LEU A 346 15.22 -1.91 -28.37
N LYS A 347 14.89 -3.08 -27.87
CA LYS A 347 15.83 -4.13 -27.49
C LYS A 347 15.49 -5.41 -28.25
N SER A 348 16.49 -6.01 -28.88
CA SER A 348 16.32 -7.30 -29.56
C SER A 348 16.14 -8.41 -28.51
N VAL A 349 15.06 -9.15 -28.64
CA VAL A 349 14.76 -10.36 -27.83
C VAL A 349 14.62 -11.54 -28.80
N LYS A 350 15.16 -12.70 -28.43
CA LYS A 350 15.12 -13.92 -29.24
C LYS A 350 14.21 -14.99 -28.62
N PRO A 351 12.88 -14.81 -28.55
CA PRO A 351 11.99 -15.89 -28.21
C PRO A 351 11.96 -16.88 -29.39
N PHE A 352 12.08 -18.16 -29.11
CA PHE A 352 12.04 -19.22 -30.14
C PHE A 352 13.10 -19.13 -31.25
N GLY A 353 14.27 -18.46 -30.98
CA GLY A 353 15.35 -18.35 -31.95
C GLY A 353 15.23 -17.19 -32.96
N PHE A 354 14.09 -16.57 -33.10
CA PHE A 354 13.89 -15.40 -33.94
C PHE A 354 14.16 -14.09 -33.18
N SER A 355 14.83 -13.13 -33.84
CA SER A 355 15.17 -11.85 -33.23
C SER A 355 14.05 -10.83 -33.51
N PHE A 356 13.36 -10.41 -32.45
CA PHE A 356 12.32 -9.39 -32.54
C PHE A 356 12.77 -8.10 -31.81
N PRO A 357 12.69 -6.92 -32.44
CA PRO A 357 12.88 -5.66 -31.77
C PRO A 357 11.63 -5.34 -30.94
N LEU A 358 11.75 -5.37 -29.61
CA LEU A 358 10.66 -5.03 -28.69
C LEU A 358 11.03 -3.80 -27.86
N PRO A 359 10.05 -2.93 -27.53
CA PRO A 359 10.27 -1.88 -26.52
C PRO A 359 10.80 -2.47 -25.21
N GLN A 360 11.70 -1.78 -24.55
CA GLN A 360 12.30 -2.26 -23.29
C GLN A 360 11.24 -2.55 -22.22
N ALA A 361 10.13 -1.81 -22.22
CA ALA A 361 8.98 -2.07 -21.38
C ALA A 361 8.45 -3.52 -21.46
N MET A 362 8.57 -4.16 -22.64
CA MET A 362 8.14 -5.55 -22.87
C MET A 362 9.31 -6.53 -22.85
N ALA A 363 10.47 -6.10 -23.34
CA ALA A 363 11.65 -6.96 -23.47
C ALA A 363 12.21 -7.38 -22.10
N ILE A 364 12.29 -6.47 -21.12
CA ILE A 364 12.83 -6.73 -19.79
C ILE A 364 11.97 -7.74 -19.00
N PRO A 365 10.63 -7.59 -18.89
CA PRO A 365 9.78 -8.58 -18.22
C PRO A 365 9.89 -9.98 -18.82
N LEU A 366 9.92 -10.09 -20.13
CA LEU A 366 10.06 -11.39 -20.82
C LEU A 366 11.40 -12.06 -20.52
N THR A 367 12.49 -11.27 -20.50
CA THR A 367 13.82 -11.78 -20.13
C THR A 367 13.84 -12.20 -18.66
N ALA A 368 13.18 -11.44 -17.77
CA ALA A 368 13.06 -11.76 -16.34
C ALA A 368 12.41 -13.13 -16.12
N VAL A 369 11.25 -13.33 -16.73
CA VAL A 369 10.53 -14.60 -16.64
C VAL A 369 11.40 -15.75 -17.16
N GLY A 370 12.07 -15.58 -18.32
CA GLY A 370 12.95 -16.59 -18.87
C GLY A 370 14.13 -16.96 -17.97
N GLN A 371 14.71 -15.99 -17.26
CA GLN A 371 15.81 -16.26 -16.33
C GLN A 371 15.34 -16.96 -15.05
N ILE A 372 14.24 -16.49 -14.44
CA ILE A 372 13.69 -17.10 -13.21
C ILE A 372 13.21 -18.53 -13.48
N THR A 373 12.57 -18.79 -14.61
CA THR A 373 12.05 -20.12 -14.94
C THR A 373 13.16 -21.09 -15.38
N ARG A 374 14.26 -20.58 -15.93
CA ARG A 374 15.41 -21.40 -16.34
C ARG A 374 16.18 -21.98 -15.16
N TYR A 375 16.24 -21.23 -14.04
CA TYR A 375 16.98 -21.63 -12.87
C TYR A 375 16.03 -22.08 -11.77
N TRP A 376 16.10 -23.36 -11.40
CA TRP A 376 15.30 -23.88 -10.29
C TRP A 376 15.66 -23.19 -8.98
N PRO A 377 14.70 -22.80 -8.14
CA PRO A 377 14.97 -22.17 -6.85
C PRO A 377 15.90 -22.97 -5.97
N SER A 378 16.93 -22.33 -5.41
CA SER A 378 17.89 -22.97 -4.50
C SER A 378 18.01 -22.17 -3.21
N TRP A 379 18.02 -22.88 -2.07
CA TRP A 379 18.12 -22.34 -0.71
C TRP A 379 19.50 -22.57 -0.08
N THR A 380 20.41 -23.26 -0.77
CA THR A 380 21.61 -23.82 -0.17
C THR A 380 22.78 -22.86 -0.08
N THR A 381 22.79 -21.79 -0.87
CA THR A 381 23.95 -20.91 -1.08
C THR A 381 23.97 -19.66 -0.19
N VAL A 382 22.97 -19.47 0.65
CA VAL A 382 22.80 -18.22 1.44
C VAL A 382 23.27 -18.41 2.86
N GLY A 383 24.09 -17.47 3.35
CA GLY A 383 24.52 -17.38 4.76
C GLY A 383 23.75 -16.30 5.50
N TYR A 384 23.28 -16.58 6.71
CA TYR A 384 22.62 -15.62 7.59
C TYR A 384 23.35 -15.50 8.91
N LEU A 385 23.79 -14.28 9.23
CA LEU A 385 24.45 -13.99 10.50
C LEU A 385 23.38 -13.86 11.59
N TYR A 386 23.35 -14.82 12.50
CA TYR A 386 22.42 -14.85 13.62
C TYR A 386 23.18 -14.97 14.94
N LYS A 387 23.03 -13.97 15.82
CA LYS A 387 23.69 -13.91 17.15
C LYS A 387 25.18 -14.25 17.09
N GLY A 388 25.89 -13.66 16.13
CA GLY A 388 27.36 -13.87 15.96
C GLY A 388 27.75 -15.17 15.26
N THR A 389 26.80 -16.04 14.87
CA THR A 389 27.06 -17.28 14.13
C THR A 389 26.46 -17.23 12.73
N VAL A 390 27.23 -17.63 11.72
CA VAL A 390 26.73 -17.73 10.34
C VAL A 390 26.01 -19.07 10.19
N ARG A 391 24.71 -19.00 9.86
CA ARG A 391 23.89 -20.16 9.50
C ARG A 391 23.74 -20.21 7.98
N THR A 392 23.75 -21.40 7.41
CA THR A 392 23.68 -21.61 5.96
C THR A 392 22.49 -22.50 5.57
N GLY A 393 22.11 -22.43 4.30
CA GLY A 393 21.07 -23.30 3.74
C GLY A 393 19.68 -23.07 4.32
N GLN A 394 18.93 -24.14 4.52
CA GLN A 394 17.54 -24.07 4.98
C GLN A 394 17.39 -23.42 6.37
N SER A 395 18.35 -23.63 7.27
CA SER A 395 18.33 -23.02 8.61
C SER A 395 18.45 -21.49 8.55
N ALA A 396 19.24 -20.97 7.62
CA ALA A 396 19.37 -19.53 7.39
C ALA A 396 18.03 -18.91 6.94
N TRP A 397 17.33 -19.56 6.02
CA TRP A 397 16.02 -19.12 5.53
C TRP A 397 14.95 -19.12 6.62
N LEU A 398 14.86 -20.20 7.40
CA LEU A 398 13.88 -20.31 8.49
C LEU A 398 14.11 -19.24 9.57
N LEU A 399 15.35 -19.00 9.94
CA LEU A 399 15.69 -17.96 10.92
C LEU A 399 15.38 -16.56 10.38
N ALA A 400 15.74 -16.29 9.14
CA ALA A 400 15.48 -15.01 8.51
C ALA A 400 13.97 -14.72 8.37
N TRP A 401 13.15 -15.72 8.00
CA TRP A 401 11.71 -15.58 7.98
C TRP A 401 11.10 -15.41 9.36
N ARG A 402 11.61 -16.14 10.36
CA ARG A 402 11.19 -15.95 11.74
C ARG A 402 11.42 -14.50 12.19
N ASP A 403 12.61 -13.96 11.92
CA ASP A 403 12.96 -12.59 12.30
C ASP A 403 12.09 -11.56 11.56
N THR A 404 11.82 -11.77 10.27
CA THR A 404 10.91 -10.92 9.50
C THR A 404 9.48 -10.94 10.06
N LEU A 405 8.96 -12.12 10.40
CA LEU A 405 7.62 -12.27 10.96
C LEU A 405 7.51 -11.69 12.37
N THR A 406 8.57 -11.79 13.17
CA THR A 406 8.61 -11.17 14.51
C THR A 406 8.68 -9.65 14.45
N ILE A 407 9.47 -9.09 13.51
CA ILE A 407 9.49 -7.65 13.23
C ILE A 407 8.09 -7.17 12.81
N ALA A 408 7.48 -7.86 11.85
CA ALA A 408 6.16 -7.50 11.32
C ALA A 408 5.05 -7.62 12.38
N GLY A 409 5.04 -8.73 13.12
CA GLY A 409 4.06 -8.98 14.18
C GLY A 409 4.19 -8.00 15.34
N GLY A 410 5.41 -7.72 15.79
CA GLY A 410 5.66 -6.75 16.85
C GLY A 410 5.33 -5.32 16.43
N ALA A 411 5.67 -4.94 15.20
CA ALA A 411 5.30 -3.65 14.65
C ALA A 411 3.78 -3.50 14.55
N ALA A 412 3.07 -4.50 14.03
CA ALA A 412 1.62 -4.50 13.94
C ALA A 412 0.96 -4.41 15.32
N PHE A 413 1.49 -5.14 16.31
CA PHE A 413 0.99 -5.08 17.68
C PHE A 413 1.14 -3.68 18.28
N MET A 414 2.33 -3.08 18.21
CA MET A 414 2.58 -1.73 18.70
C MET A 414 1.72 -0.68 17.97
N ALA A 415 1.60 -0.80 16.65
CA ALA A 415 0.81 0.10 15.82
C ALA A 415 -0.68 0.04 16.20
N VAL A 416 -1.27 -1.15 16.30
CA VAL A 416 -2.69 -1.35 16.64
C VAL A 416 -2.99 -0.86 18.05
N LEU A 417 -2.13 -1.18 19.01
CA LEU A 417 -2.29 -0.74 20.40
C LEU A 417 -2.35 0.77 20.53
N ALA A 418 -1.49 1.49 19.79
CA ALA A 418 -1.49 2.95 19.76
C ALA A 418 -2.61 3.52 18.89
N ALA A 419 -2.94 2.87 17.76
CA ALA A 419 -3.90 3.39 16.78
C ALA A 419 -5.35 3.37 17.30
N ILE A 420 -5.72 2.37 18.10
CA ILE A 420 -7.09 2.25 18.63
C ILE A 420 -7.48 3.52 19.41
N PRO A 421 -6.81 3.91 20.51
CA PRO A 421 -7.21 5.10 21.28
C PRO A 421 -7.08 6.39 20.43
N PHE A 422 -6.07 6.47 19.57
CA PHE A 422 -5.86 7.64 18.73
C PHE A 422 -6.96 7.80 17.67
N SER A 423 -7.50 6.74 17.11
CA SER A 423 -8.60 6.77 16.15
C SER A 423 -9.87 7.39 16.73
N PHE A 424 -10.18 7.10 18.02
CA PHE A 424 -11.31 7.72 18.72
C PHE A 424 -11.10 9.23 18.95
N LEU A 425 -9.87 9.70 19.09
CA LEU A 425 -9.56 11.13 19.16
C LEU A 425 -9.70 11.83 17.80
N ILE A 426 -9.43 11.14 16.70
CA ILE A 426 -9.53 11.69 15.33
C ILE A 426 -10.98 11.73 14.85
N ALA A 427 -11.78 10.69 15.14
CA ALA A 427 -13.14 10.55 14.64
C ALA A 427 -14.06 11.62 15.24
N ARG A 428 -14.79 12.34 14.37
CA ARG A 428 -15.67 13.45 14.79
C ARG A 428 -16.84 13.01 15.67
N SER A 429 -17.26 11.75 15.55
CA SER A 429 -18.35 11.15 16.34
C SER A 429 -17.96 10.91 17.80
N THR A 430 -16.68 10.64 18.08
CA THR A 430 -16.19 10.21 19.40
C THR A 430 -15.26 11.21 20.08
N THR A 431 -14.71 12.17 19.36
CA THR A 431 -13.74 13.15 19.89
C THR A 431 -14.37 14.06 20.96
N PRO A 432 -13.64 14.41 22.03
CA PRO A 432 -14.12 15.33 23.06
C PRO A 432 -14.26 16.78 22.54
N SER A 433 -13.40 17.21 21.61
CA SER A 433 -13.45 18.55 21.04
C SER A 433 -12.95 18.63 19.60
N LYS A 434 -13.40 19.65 18.86
CA LYS A 434 -12.94 19.89 17.47
C LYS A 434 -11.44 20.17 17.39
N VAL A 435 -10.86 20.81 18.43
CA VAL A 435 -9.43 21.12 18.51
C VAL A 435 -8.61 19.84 18.63
N VAL A 436 -9.01 18.92 19.51
CA VAL A 436 -8.36 17.60 19.68
C VAL A 436 -8.41 16.80 18.38
N SER A 437 -9.57 16.75 17.70
CA SER A 437 -9.68 16.07 16.41
C SER A 437 -8.76 16.68 15.35
N TRP A 438 -8.71 18.02 15.27
CA TRP A 438 -7.84 18.71 14.32
C TRP A 438 -6.35 18.45 14.61
N ALA A 439 -5.94 18.62 15.87
CA ALA A 439 -4.55 18.37 16.28
C ALA A 439 -4.13 16.92 16.01
N SER A 440 -4.97 15.95 16.40
CA SER A 440 -4.69 14.53 16.17
C SER A 440 -4.59 14.19 14.66
N ARG A 441 -5.44 14.78 13.82
CA ARG A 441 -5.36 14.64 12.35
C ARG A 441 -4.07 15.21 11.79
N THR A 442 -3.65 16.39 12.27
CA THR A 442 -2.40 17.03 11.84
C THR A 442 -1.20 16.15 12.18
N VAL A 443 -1.16 15.57 13.39
CA VAL A 443 -0.10 14.64 13.80
C VAL A 443 -0.05 13.43 12.89
N ILE A 444 -1.20 12.82 12.58
CA ILE A 444 -1.23 11.65 11.69
C ILE A 444 -0.78 12.00 10.27
N VAL A 445 -1.18 13.15 9.72
CA VAL A 445 -0.73 13.60 8.39
C VAL A 445 0.78 13.81 8.39
N ALA A 446 1.33 14.46 9.42
CA ALA A 446 2.76 14.67 9.56
C ALA A 446 3.53 13.34 9.64
N LEU A 447 3.07 12.39 10.44
CA LEU A 447 3.71 11.07 10.55
C LEU A 447 3.64 10.27 9.24
N ARG A 448 2.52 10.33 8.53
CA ARG A 448 2.38 9.66 7.22
C ARG A 448 3.27 10.24 6.13
N SER A 449 3.66 11.50 6.24
CA SER A 449 4.56 12.12 5.27
C SER A 449 6.03 11.70 5.43
N LEU A 450 6.39 11.16 6.60
CA LEU A 450 7.74 10.68 6.85
C LEU A 450 7.96 9.34 6.12
N PRO A 451 8.99 9.21 5.29
CA PRO A 451 9.35 7.94 4.68
C PRO A 451 9.78 6.94 5.77
N GLU A 452 9.16 5.76 5.81
CA GLU A 452 9.51 4.71 6.80
C GLU A 452 10.99 4.34 6.75
N ILE A 453 11.59 4.42 5.56
CA ILE A 453 13.02 4.19 5.35
C ILE A 453 13.88 5.19 6.12
N ALA A 454 13.57 6.48 6.06
CA ALA A 454 14.31 7.47 6.82
C ALA A 454 14.22 7.17 8.33
N LEU A 455 13.04 6.77 8.80
CA LEU A 455 12.84 6.37 10.20
C LEU A 455 13.68 5.14 10.60
N VAL A 456 13.79 4.12 9.73
CA VAL A 456 14.66 2.96 10.02
C VAL A 456 16.10 3.39 10.19
N PHE A 457 16.63 4.25 9.30
CA PHE A 457 17.99 4.76 9.43
C PHE A 457 18.22 5.55 10.71
N PHE A 458 17.26 6.38 11.10
CA PHE A 458 17.28 7.07 12.38
C PHE A 458 17.44 6.09 13.55
N PHE A 459 16.61 5.05 13.55
CA PHE A 459 16.58 4.11 14.66
C PHE A 459 17.77 3.14 14.63
N VAL A 460 18.24 2.74 13.45
CA VAL A 460 19.45 1.93 13.29
C VAL A 460 20.69 2.70 13.73
N SER A 461 20.80 3.98 13.44
CA SER A 461 21.94 4.80 13.90
C SER A 461 21.93 5.06 15.40
N ALA A 462 20.79 4.94 16.05
CA ALA A 462 20.67 5.07 17.51
C ALA A 462 21.00 3.76 18.25
N LEU A 463 20.59 2.60 17.71
CA LEU A 463 20.67 1.29 18.36
C LEU A 463 21.68 0.33 17.71
N GLY A 464 22.17 0.66 16.54
CA GLY A 464 23.07 -0.20 15.76
C GLY A 464 22.37 -1.12 14.75
N LEU A 465 23.18 -1.72 13.88
CA LEU A 465 22.75 -2.74 12.91
C LEU A 465 22.53 -4.09 13.59
N GLN A 466 21.75 -4.96 12.96
CA GLN A 466 21.44 -6.33 13.39
C GLN A 466 20.51 -6.43 14.61
N SER A 467 19.92 -5.32 15.08
CA SER A 467 18.82 -5.35 16.03
C SER A 467 17.49 -5.35 15.26
N PRO A 468 16.51 -6.20 15.61
CA PRO A 468 15.19 -6.22 14.98
C PRO A 468 14.31 -5.02 15.39
N PHE A 469 14.60 -4.40 16.53
CA PHE A 469 13.76 -3.33 17.09
C PHE A 469 13.72 -2.06 16.25
N PRO A 470 14.82 -1.51 15.67
CA PRO A 470 14.76 -0.33 14.81
C PRO A 470 13.79 -0.47 13.63
N ALA A 471 13.83 -1.62 12.94
CA ALA A 471 12.92 -1.91 11.84
C ALA A 471 11.46 -2.00 12.30
N ALA A 472 11.23 -2.70 13.42
CA ALA A 472 9.90 -2.84 14.00
C ALA A 472 9.34 -1.49 14.47
N ALA A 473 10.14 -0.63 15.11
CA ALA A 473 9.73 0.68 15.60
C ALA A 473 9.37 1.64 14.45
N ALA A 474 10.20 1.67 13.39
CA ALA A 474 9.92 2.50 12.21
C ALA A 474 8.63 2.07 11.51
N MET A 475 8.48 0.75 11.33
CA MET A 475 7.28 0.20 10.71
C MET A 475 6.04 0.39 11.59
N ALA A 476 6.16 0.26 12.91
CA ALA A 476 5.08 0.53 13.85
C ALA A 476 4.59 1.97 13.76
N LEU A 477 5.48 2.93 13.60
CA LEU A 477 5.12 4.35 13.49
C LEU A 477 4.37 4.65 12.19
N GLY A 478 4.82 4.10 11.04
CA GLY A 478 4.13 4.20 9.75
C GLY A 478 2.76 3.51 9.77
N ALA A 479 2.72 2.28 10.26
CA ALA A 479 1.49 1.50 10.38
C ALA A 479 0.50 2.13 11.36
N PHE A 480 0.96 2.70 12.48
CA PHE A 480 0.14 3.45 13.42
C PHE A 480 -0.61 4.60 12.72
N ALA A 481 0.12 5.43 11.99
CA ALA A 481 -0.48 6.58 11.32
C ALA A 481 -1.50 6.15 10.25
N PHE A 482 -1.22 5.05 9.54
CA PHE A 482 -2.12 4.48 8.54
C PHE A 482 -3.39 3.89 9.17
N ILE A 483 -3.25 3.02 10.18
CA ILE A 483 -4.37 2.35 10.83
C ILE A 483 -5.22 3.31 11.65
N ALA A 484 -4.62 4.28 12.36
CA ALA A 484 -5.37 5.30 13.08
C ALA A 484 -6.30 6.10 12.16
N LYS A 485 -5.81 6.45 10.96
CA LYS A 485 -6.63 7.14 9.95
C LYS A 485 -7.73 6.23 9.41
N LEU A 486 -7.40 5.01 8.98
CA LEU A 486 -8.36 4.04 8.44
C LEU A 486 -9.48 3.78 9.46
N THR A 487 -9.11 3.42 10.69
CA THR A 487 -10.07 3.15 11.77
C THR A 487 -10.92 4.38 12.11
N SER A 488 -10.34 5.59 12.09
CA SER A 488 -11.11 6.82 12.29
C SER A 488 -12.16 7.05 11.19
N ASP A 489 -11.83 6.73 9.93
CA ASP A 489 -12.78 6.86 8.83
C ASP A 489 -13.91 5.82 8.93
N ASP A 490 -13.58 4.60 9.31
CA ASP A 490 -14.55 3.52 9.52
C ASP A 490 -15.47 3.75 10.74
N LEU A 491 -15.01 4.48 11.78
CA LEU A 491 -15.84 4.82 12.94
C LEU A 491 -17.00 5.77 12.61
N HIS A 492 -17.04 6.37 11.43
CA HIS A 492 -18.14 7.24 11.04
C HIS A 492 -19.43 6.43 10.83
N GLY A 493 -20.43 6.69 11.67
CA GLY A 493 -21.74 6.02 11.60
C GLY A 493 -21.85 4.67 12.32
N VAL A 494 -20.74 4.13 12.85
CA VAL A 494 -20.78 2.89 13.65
C VAL A 494 -21.51 3.13 14.97
N GLY A 495 -22.52 2.28 15.24
CA GLY A 495 -23.29 2.34 16.48
C GLY A 495 -24.18 3.58 16.63
N ALA A 496 -24.49 4.30 15.57
CA ALA A 496 -25.25 5.55 15.64
C ALA A 496 -26.60 5.41 16.36
N GLY A 497 -27.37 4.35 16.06
CA GLY A 497 -28.65 4.09 16.73
C GLY A 497 -28.50 3.77 18.21
N ALA A 498 -27.51 2.95 18.59
CA ALA A 498 -27.21 2.64 19.99
C ALA A 498 -26.67 3.87 20.75
N GLN A 499 -25.90 4.71 20.08
CA GLN A 499 -25.40 5.97 20.62
C GLN A 499 -26.54 6.96 20.89
N GLU A 500 -27.48 7.08 19.96
CA GLU A 500 -28.67 7.93 20.11
C GLU A 500 -29.57 7.44 21.25
N ALA A 501 -29.74 6.12 21.36
CA ALA A 501 -30.48 5.50 22.46
C ALA A 501 -29.85 5.78 23.84
N LEU A 502 -28.51 5.68 23.96
CA LEU A 502 -27.81 6.03 25.21
C LEU A 502 -27.89 7.54 25.50
N ARG A 503 -27.80 8.38 24.49
CA ARG A 503 -27.93 9.83 24.65
C ARG A 503 -29.31 10.24 25.15
N SER A 504 -30.39 9.57 24.71
CA SER A 504 -31.74 9.83 25.18
C SER A 504 -31.95 9.48 26.65
N THR A 505 -31.11 8.61 27.24
CA THR A 505 -31.11 8.28 28.68
C THR A 505 -30.22 9.22 29.51
N GLY A 506 -29.62 10.26 28.93
CA GLY A 506 -28.78 11.20 29.64
C GLY A 506 -27.31 10.72 29.81
N ALA A 507 -26.86 9.73 29.03
CA ALA A 507 -25.50 9.24 29.10
C ALA A 507 -24.49 10.32 28.70
N THR A 508 -23.34 10.33 29.39
CA THR A 508 -22.22 11.18 29.02
C THR A 508 -21.52 10.67 27.76
N ARG A 509 -20.78 11.52 27.04
CA ARG A 509 -20.05 11.11 25.83
C ARG A 509 -19.12 9.92 26.05
N GLY A 510 -18.46 9.84 27.21
CA GLY A 510 -17.61 8.68 27.55
C GLY A 510 -18.42 7.39 27.64
N GLN A 511 -19.60 7.45 28.26
CA GLN A 511 -20.52 6.32 28.36
C GLN A 511 -21.11 5.92 26.99
N GLU A 512 -21.42 6.89 26.11
CA GLU A 512 -21.82 6.61 24.72
C GLU A 512 -20.72 5.86 23.95
N VAL A 513 -19.46 6.31 24.06
CA VAL A 513 -18.32 5.69 23.37
C VAL A 513 -18.08 4.26 23.88
N VAL A 514 -18.03 4.07 25.20
CA VAL A 514 -17.74 2.75 25.80
C VAL A 514 -18.93 1.81 25.68
N GLY A 515 -20.16 2.30 25.84
CA GLY A 515 -21.37 1.48 25.85
C GLY A 515 -21.96 1.17 24.48
N ALA A 516 -21.79 2.07 23.49
CA ALA A 516 -22.37 1.90 22.17
C ALA A 516 -21.32 1.74 21.06
N VAL A 517 -20.37 2.70 20.94
CA VAL A 517 -19.47 2.73 19.80
C VAL A 517 -18.43 1.62 19.86
N LEU A 518 -17.78 1.46 21.01
CA LEU A 518 -16.69 0.48 21.16
C LEU A 518 -17.17 -0.97 20.93
N PRO A 519 -18.29 -1.45 21.52
CA PRO A 519 -18.77 -2.80 21.24
C PRO A 519 -19.16 -3.02 19.77
N SER A 520 -19.75 -2.00 19.13
CA SER A 520 -20.13 -2.06 17.72
C SER A 520 -18.92 -1.98 16.77
N ALA A 521 -17.81 -1.39 17.23
CA ALA A 521 -16.59 -1.23 16.45
C ALA A 521 -15.65 -2.45 16.52
N VAL A 522 -15.79 -3.34 17.51
CA VAL A 522 -14.88 -4.48 17.72
C VAL A 522 -14.62 -5.31 16.45
N PRO A 523 -15.63 -5.73 15.66
CA PRO A 523 -15.37 -6.53 14.45
C PRO A 523 -14.50 -5.79 13.45
N MET A 524 -14.76 -4.49 13.24
CA MET A 524 -14.00 -3.61 12.38
C MET A 524 -12.55 -3.41 12.90
N LEU A 525 -12.37 -3.21 14.22
CA LEU A 525 -11.04 -3.08 14.83
C LEU A 525 -10.20 -4.34 14.62
N VAL A 526 -10.80 -5.52 14.76
CA VAL A 526 -10.12 -6.80 14.48
C VAL A 526 -9.76 -6.91 13.00
N ALA A 527 -10.67 -6.54 12.09
CA ALA A 527 -10.40 -6.56 10.65
C ALA A 527 -9.23 -5.63 10.28
N ASN A 528 -9.18 -4.43 10.87
CA ASN A 528 -8.10 -3.46 10.66
C ASN A 528 -6.77 -3.92 11.28
N ALA A 529 -6.79 -4.62 12.43
CA ALA A 529 -5.59 -5.21 13.04
C ALA A 529 -4.99 -6.31 12.15
N ILE A 530 -5.81 -7.19 11.58
CA ILE A 530 -5.38 -8.23 10.64
C ILE A 530 -4.81 -7.60 9.36
N TYR A 531 -5.46 -6.54 8.86
CA TYR A 531 -4.96 -5.81 7.70
C TYR A 531 -3.63 -5.10 8.00
N CYS A 532 -3.46 -4.56 9.22
CA CYS A 532 -2.20 -4.02 9.69
C CYS A 532 -1.08 -5.06 9.65
N LEU A 533 -1.33 -6.27 10.14
CA LEU A 533 -0.36 -7.37 10.10
C LEU A 533 0.05 -7.72 8.66
N ASP A 534 -0.90 -7.80 7.74
CA ASP A 534 -0.64 -8.08 6.32
C ASP A 534 0.26 -7.00 5.69
N VAL A 535 0.00 -5.73 5.98
CA VAL A 535 0.84 -4.60 5.52
C VAL A 535 2.23 -4.67 6.14
N CYS A 536 2.32 -4.95 7.46
CA CYS A 536 3.59 -5.05 8.18
C CYS A 536 4.45 -6.23 7.70
N VAL A 537 3.88 -7.37 7.33
CA VAL A 537 4.66 -8.51 6.80
C VAL A 537 5.35 -8.13 5.48
N ARG A 538 4.64 -7.45 4.60
CA ARG A 538 5.22 -6.95 3.34
C ARG A 538 6.29 -5.87 3.59
N GLY A 539 6.03 -4.94 4.50
CA GLY A 539 6.98 -3.92 4.91
C GLY A 539 8.21 -4.49 5.64
N GLY A 540 8.05 -5.57 6.42
CA GLY A 540 9.13 -6.21 7.16
C GLY A 540 10.22 -6.83 6.27
N VAL A 541 9.83 -7.34 5.10
CA VAL A 541 10.80 -7.78 4.08
C VAL A 541 11.67 -6.62 3.63
N LEU A 542 11.07 -5.45 3.43
CA LEU A 542 11.76 -4.25 2.98
C LEU A 542 12.66 -3.64 4.06
N LEU A 543 12.09 -3.35 5.23
CA LEU A 543 12.82 -2.63 6.29
C LEU A 543 13.92 -3.49 6.90
N GLY A 544 13.77 -4.82 6.84
CA GLY A 544 14.81 -5.77 7.20
C GLY A 544 16.08 -5.63 6.36
N THR A 545 15.99 -5.21 5.09
CA THR A 545 17.18 -4.96 4.25
C THR A 545 18.08 -3.87 4.83
N ILE A 546 17.47 -2.86 5.43
CA ILE A 546 18.16 -1.69 5.98
C ILE A 546 18.68 -1.98 7.39
N ALA A 547 17.85 -2.63 8.21
CA ALA A 547 18.23 -2.97 9.58
C ALA A 547 19.26 -4.13 9.67
N GLY A 548 19.55 -4.78 8.55
CA GLY A 548 20.48 -5.91 8.52
C GLY A 548 19.91 -7.19 9.15
N VAL A 549 18.58 -7.35 9.13
CA VAL A 549 17.87 -8.46 9.80
C VAL A 549 16.79 -9.03 8.89
N GLY A 550 16.52 -10.32 9.06
CA GLY A 550 15.43 -11.00 8.38
C GLY A 550 15.72 -11.33 6.92
N VAL A 551 14.68 -11.72 6.22
CA VAL A 551 14.74 -12.21 4.84
C VAL A 551 15.16 -11.11 3.86
N GLY A 552 14.85 -9.86 4.15
CA GLY A 552 15.28 -8.72 3.36
C GLY A 552 16.81 -8.55 3.38
N TYR A 553 17.46 -8.80 4.50
CA TYR A 553 18.94 -8.78 4.59
C TYR A 553 19.57 -9.90 3.75
N LEU A 554 19.04 -11.12 3.83
CA LEU A 554 19.49 -12.21 2.95
C LEU A 554 19.45 -11.81 1.48
N PHE A 555 18.46 -11.02 1.12
CA PHE A 555 18.23 -10.58 -0.24
C PHE A 555 19.30 -9.60 -0.74
N THR A 556 19.79 -8.71 0.10
CA THR A 556 20.90 -7.81 -0.28
C THR A 556 22.19 -8.55 -0.56
N GLN A 557 22.35 -9.76 -0.02
CA GLN A 557 23.53 -10.60 -0.23
C GLN A 557 23.48 -11.37 -1.58
N THR A 558 22.31 -11.44 -2.23
CA THR A 558 22.13 -12.24 -3.46
C THR A 558 22.96 -11.76 -4.63
N GLY A 559 23.23 -10.45 -4.73
CA GLY A 559 24.04 -9.86 -5.79
C GLY A 559 25.50 -10.35 -5.81
N PHE A 560 25.99 -10.89 -4.69
CA PHE A 560 27.35 -11.40 -4.52
C PHE A 560 27.44 -12.93 -4.72
N LEU A 561 26.32 -13.61 -5.00
CA LEU A 561 26.28 -15.05 -5.16
C LEU A 561 26.59 -15.48 -6.61
N PRO A 562 27.20 -16.67 -6.81
CA PRO A 562 27.51 -17.19 -8.15
C PRO A 562 26.30 -17.34 -9.06
N ASN A 563 25.13 -17.66 -8.50
CA ASN A 563 23.88 -17.86 -9.22
C ASN A 563 22.74 -17.05 -8.57
N PRO A 564 22.72 -15.71 -8.75
CA PRO A 564 21.74 -14.85 -8.08
C PRO A 564 20.28 -15.18 -8.44
N PHE A 565 20.01 -15.64 -9.66
CA PHE A 565 18.66 -15.97 -10.10
C PHE A 565 18.03 -17.15 -9.35
N GLN A 566 18.81 -18.16 -8.95
CA GLN A 566 18.30 -19.28 -8.16
C GLN A 566 17.82 -18.82 -6.79
N THR A 567 18.62 -17.97 -6.13
CA THR A 567 18.30 -17.43 -4.80
C THR A 567 17.13 -16.45 -4.88
N VAL A 568 17.10 -15.61 -5.92
CA VAL A 568 15.98 -14.70 -6.15
C VAL A 568 14.70 -15.46 -6.44
N GLY A 569 14.75 -16.55 -7.22
CA GLY A 569 13.60 -17.42 -7.45
C GLY A 569 13.05 -18.02 -6.16
N ALA A 570 13.93 -18.53 -5.28
CA ALA A 570 13.55 -19.03 -3.96
C ALA A 570 12.93 -17.92 -3.09
N PHE A 571 13.47 -16.72 -3.18
CA PHE A 571 12.97 -15.55 -2.46
C PHE A 571 11.57 -15.14 -2.92
N VAL A 572 11.34 -15.02 -4.22
CA VAL A 572 10.02 -14.71 -4.81
C VAL A 572 9.00 -15.73 -4.36
N LEU A 573 9.34 -17.04 -4.49
CA LEU A 573 8.43 -18.13 -4.15
C LEU A 573 8.11 -18.17 -2.65
N SER A 574 9.11 -18.08 -1.78
CA SER A 574 8.89 -18.09 -0.32
C SER A 574 8.07 -16.89 0.14
N THR A 575 8.39 -15.69 -0.38
CA THR A 575 7.64 -14.47 -0.05
C THR A 575 6.18 -14.58 -0.50
N PHE A 576 5.95 -15.05 -1.72
CA PHE A 576 4.60 -15.28 -2.22
C PHE A 576 3.82 -16.25 -1.33
N VAL A 577 4.40 -17.42 -1.03
CA VAL A 577 3.72 -18.45 -0.23
C VAL A 577 3.37 -17.92 1.16
N ILE A 578 4.30 -17.25 1.84
CA ILE A 578 4.08 -16.77 3.21
C ILE A 578 3.05 -15.63 3.23
N VAL A 579 3.22 -14.61 2.38
CA VAL A 579 2.28 -13.48 2.33
C VAL A 579 0.89 -13.93 1.90
N PHE A 580 0.79 -14.80 0.88
CA PHE A 580 -0.48 -15.37 0.44
C PHE A 580 -1.17 -16.18 1.54
N SER A 581 -0.41 -16.97 2.31
CA SER A 581 -0.95 -17.74 3.44
C SER A 581 -1.50 -16.82 4.54
N ILE A 582 -0.81 -15.72 4.86
CA ILE A 582 -1.26 -14.72 5.83
C ILE A 582 -2.52 -13.99 5.32
N GLU A 583 -2.55 -13.62 4.05
CA GLU A 583 -3.75 -12.98 3.44
C GLU A 583 -4.97 -13.93 3.48
N ARG A 584 -4.77 -15.21 3.18
CA ARG A 584 -5.84 -16.24 3.27
C ARG A 584 -6.30 -16.46 4.70
N LEU A 585 -5.38 -16.60 5.64
CA LEU A 585 -5.70 -16.75 7.05
C LEU A 585 -6.46 -15.52 7.57
N GLY A 586 -6.00 -14.31 7.23
CA GLY A 586 -6.67 -13.07 7.59
C GLY A 586 -8.08 -12.95 6.99
N SER A 587 -8.27 -13.40 5.74
CA SER A 587 -9.59 -13.45 5.12
C SER A 587 -10.52 -14.45 5.82
N PHE A 588 -10.01 -15.63 6.17
CA PHE A 588 -10.76 -16.66 6.90
C PHE A 588 -11.19 -16.16 8.28
N ILE A 589 -10.29 -15.55 9.04
CA ILE A 589 -10.59 -14.99 10.37
C ILE A 589 -11.66 -13.90 10.26
N ARG A 590 -11.55 -12.98 9.28
CA ARG A 590 -12.57 -11.95 9.07
C ARG A 590 -13.94 -12.52 8.78
N THR A 591 -14.05 -13.51 7.91
CA THR A 591 -15.35 -14.14 7.57
C THR A 591 -15.92 -14.98 8.70
N SER A 592 -15.09 -15.48 9.62
CA SER A 592 -15.55 -16.25 10.78
C SER A 592 -15.93 -15.38 11.99
N LEU A 593 -15.45 -14.13 12.06
CA LEU A 593 -15.74 -13.19 13.15
C LEU A 593 -16.84 -12.17 12.81
N LEU A 594 -17.08 -11.92 11.54
CA LEU A 594 -18.17 -11.07 11.01
C LEU A 594 -19.38 -11.91 10.62
#